data_f0ddc534ae78cabcae87b2e4763207ab
#
_entry.id   f0ddc534ae78cabcae87b2e4763207ab
#
_cell.length_a   1.000
_cell.length_b   1.000
_cell.length_c   1.000
_cell.angle_alpha   90.00
_cell.angle_beta   90.00
_cell.angle_gamma   90.00
#
_symmetry.space_group_name_H-M   'P 1'
#
loop_
_entity.id
_entity.type
_entity.pdbx_description
1 polymer ?
#
loop_
_entity_poly.entity_id
_entity_poly.type
_entity_poly.pdbx_seq_one_letter_code
_entity_poly.pdbx_strand_id
1 'polypeptide(L)'
;MKTLLLVGIVFSTLHISNSVLQEFCNAPPDGGQGKLFLFSVFYDPTSDQCKPFFYQGEGGNNNRFLNERECMRNCSERAENLYPMQAVKACHYKHERGGCSGHYLRYYYDSVHNKCKKFIWTGCLGNGNRFFSHESCNATCAGIHDDGEELEEDEPDTPIAIICGVLLSVIILSIIITVTVLTVQSKKKKAMKTREKSTNPQSDAPLQEGGIEMT
;
A
#
# COMPACT_ATOMS: atom_id res chain seq x y z
N MET A 1 36.57 60.67 4.41
CA MET A 1 35.25 60.72 3.76
C MET A 1 35.07 59.70 2.61
N LYS A 2 36.06 59.43 1.76
CA LYS A 2 35.92 58.45 0.64
C LYS A 2 35.78 56.98 1.11
N THR A 3 36.40 56.62 2.23
CA THR A 3 36.33 55.26 2.81
C THR A 3 34.98 54.94 3.46
N LEU A 4 34.31 55.96 4.05
CA LEU A 4 32.97 55.81 4.61
C LEU A 4 31.87 55.61 3.53
N LEU A 5 32.06 56.24 2.36
CA LEU A 5 31.14 56.08 1.20
C LEU A 5 31.21 54.67 0.59
N LEU A 6 32.43 54.07 0.55
CA LEU A 6 32.60 52.71 0.01
C LEU A 6 32.02 51.66 0.97
N VAL A 7 32.14 51.84 2.27
CA VAL A 7 31.51 50.92 3.27
C VAL A 7 29.98 50.98 3.18
N GLY A 8 29.39 52.16 2.96
CA GLY A 8 27.93 52.32 2.81
C GLY A 8 27.39 51.63 1.56
N ILE A 9 28.14 51.65 0.44
CA ILE A 9 27.73 50.98 -0.79
C ILE A 9 27.83 49.44 -0.68
N VAL A 10 28.84 48.92 0.04
CA VAL A 10 28.98 47.49 0.27
C VAL A 10 27.88 46.95 1.20
N PHE A 11 27.45 47.73 2.21
CA PHE A 11 26.36 47.33 3.09
C PHE A 11 24.97 47.37 2.41
N SER A 12 24.74 48.26 1.45
CA SER A 12 23.44 48.32 0.74
C SER A 12 23.25 47.23 -0.34
N THR A 13 24.31 46.51 -0.73
CA THR A 13 24.20 45.40 -1.68
C THR A 13 23.96 44.04 -1.03
N LEU A 14 24.00 43.95 0.29
CA LEU A 14 23.87 42.70 1.05
C LEU A 14 22.44 42.38 1.51
N HIS A 15 21.45 43.19 1.19
CA HIS A 15 20.06 43.01 1.66
C HIS A 15 19.00 42.79 0.58
N ILE A 16 19.33 42.33 -0.62
CA ILE A 16 18.34 41.96 -1.62
C ILE A 16 18.50 40.48 -1.96
N SER A 17 18.28 39.62 -0.99
CA SER A 17 17.84 38.25 -1.23
C SER A 17 16.38 38.12 -0.76
N ASN A 18 15.51 38.99 -1.24
CA ASN A 18 14.11 38.67 -1.26
C ASN A 18 13.95 37.62 -2.35
N SER A 19 13.65 36.37 -1.97
CA SER A 19 13.07 35.40 -2.86
C SER A 19 11.75 36.00 -3.37
N VAL A 20 11.80 36.65 -4.52
CA VAL A 20 10.59 37.08 -5.22
C VAL A 20 9.89 35.80 -5.64
N LEU A 21 8.87 35.38 -4.85
CA LEU A 21 7.92 34.37 -5.30
C LEU A 21 7.50 34.72 -6.71
N GLN A 22 7.63 33.78 -7.63
CA GLN A 22 7.36 34.08 -9.03
C GLN A 22 5.92 34.54 -9.17
N GLU A 23 5.69 35.63 -9.88
CA GLU A 23 4.38 36.30 -10.00
C GLU A 23 3.25 35.33 -10.41
N PHE A 24 3.56 34.33 -11.22
CA PHE A 24 2.57 33.34 -11.65
C PHE A 24 2.04 32.46 -10.52
N CYS A 25 2.74 32.31 -9.39
CA CYS A 25 2.27 31.54 -8.24
C CYS A 25 1.01 32.15 -7.59
N ASN A 26 0.73 33.43 -7.84
CA ASN A 26 -0.46 34.11 -7.34
C ASN A 26 -1.65 34.02 -8.31
N ALA A 27 -1.44 33.48 -9.51
CA ALA A 27 -2.52 33.35 -10.49
C ALA A 27 -3.52 32.26 -10.05
N PRO A 28 -4.84 32.47 -10.25
CA PRO A 28 -5.82 31.42 -9.97
C PRO A 28 -5.64 30.22 -10.90
N PRO A 29 -6.14 29.02 -10.50
CA PRO A 29 -6.09 27.86 -11.38
C PRO A 29 -6.86 28.12 -12.67
N ASP A 30 -6.22 27.81 -13.80
CA ASP A 30 -6.81 27.98 -15.13
C ASP A 30 -6.72 26.64 -15.89
N GLY A 31 -7.89 26.00 -16.07
CA GLY A 31 -8.01 24.72 -16.78
C GLY A 31 -7.72 24.80 -18.28
N GLY A 32 -7.60 26.02 -18.82
CA GLY A 32 -7.37 26.24 -20.24
C GLY A 32 -8.56 25.80 -21.10
N GLN A 33 -8.25 25.44 -22.35
CA GLN A 33 -9.21 24.98 -23.35
C GLN A 33 -8.75 23.66 -23.97
N GLY A 34 -9.66 22.97 -24.66
CA GLY A 34 -9.33 21.71 -25.33
C GLY A 34 -10.23 20.55 -24.91
N LYS A 35 -9.80 19.34 -25.25
CA LYS A 35 -10.57 18.11 -25.00
C LYS A 35 -9.83 17.10 -24.12
N LEU A 36 -8.67 17.48 -23.60
CA LEU A 36 -7.85 16.61 -22.75
C LEU A 36 -8.29 16.73 -21.30
N PHE A 37 -8.05 15.65 -20.54
CA PHE A 37 -8.23 15.60 -19.10
C PHE A 37 -6.89 15.25 -18.46
N LEU A 38 -6.02 16.25 -18.32
CA LEU A 38 -4.70 16.08 -17.75
C LEU A 38 -4.73 16.47 -16.26
N PHE A 39 -4.28 15.57 -15.42
CA PHE A 39 -4.08 15.88 -14.01
C PHE A 39 -2.91 16.85 -13.87
N SER A 40 -3.14 17.97 -13.22
CA SER A 40 -2.12 18.97 -12.91
C SER A 40 -2.33 19.51 -11.50
N VAL A 41 -1.37 20.23 -10.97
CA VAL A 41 -1.47 20.91 -9.68
C VAL A 41 -1.17 22.40 -9.86
N PHE A 42 -1.81 23.23 -9.06
CA PHE A 42 -1.56 24.67 -8.95
C PHE A 42 -1.21 25.02 -7.51
N TYR A 43 -0.47 26.09 -7.32
CA TYR A 43 -0.16 26.63 -6.01
C TYR A 43 -1.27 27.58 -5.55
N ASP A 44 -1.74 27.36 -4.32
CA ASP A 44 -2.69 28.24 -3.63
C ASP A 44 -1.95 29.00 -2.52
N PRO A 45 -1.69 30.30 -2.70
CA PRO A 45 -0.96 31.10 -1.73
C PRO A 45 -1.71 31.31 -0.42
N THR A 46 -3.04 31.17 -0.41
CA THR A 46 -3.86 31.37 0.81
C THR A 46 -3.66 30.23 1.82
N SER A 47 -3.41 29.04 1.35
CA SER A 47 -3.16 27.85 2.19
C SER A 47 -1.70 27.37 2.17
N ASP A 48 -0.85 28.01 1.35
CA ASP A 48 0.52 27.57 1.05
C ASP A 48 0.58 26.08 0.69
N GLN A 49 -0.27 25.67 -0.26
CA GLN A 49 -0.43 24.29 -0.69
C GLN A 49 -0.57 24.18 -2.20
N CYS A 50 -0.12 23.05 -2.74
CA CYS A 50 -0.37 22.67 -4.12
C CYS A 50 -1.61 21.79 -4.20
N LYS A 51 -2.63 22.25 -4.95
CA LYS A 51 -3.93 21.61 -5.08
C LYS A 51 -4.13 21.02 -6.47
N PRO A 52 -4.79 19.89 -6.60
CA PRO A 52 -5.05 19.27 -7.90
C PRO A 52 -6.13 19.98 -8.68
N PHE A 53 -5.99 20.01 -10.01
CA PHE A 53 -7.03 20.42 -10.94
C PHE A 53 -6.87 19.70 -12.29
N PHE A 54 -7.88 19.81 -13.15
CA PHE A 54 -7.85 19.24 -14.48
C PHE A 54 -7.54 20.30 -15.52
N TYR A 55 -6.52 20.01 -16.35
CA TYR A 55 -6.12 20.85 -17.47
C TYR A 55 -6.60 20.26 -18.79
N GLN A 56 -7.15 21.10 -19.67
CA GLN A 56 -7.77 20.70 -20.93
C GLN A 56 -6.80 20.61 -22.13
N GLY A 57 -5.53 20.96 -21.93
CA GLY A 57 -4.44 20.72 -22.91
C GLY A 57 -3.96 21.96 -23.66
N GLU A 58 -4.73 23.04 -23.75
CA GLU A 58 -4.35 24.25 -24.47
C GLU A 58 -4.61 25.51 -23.60
N GLY A 59 -3.76 26.52 -23.75
CA GLY A 59 -3.88 27.78 -23.00
C GLY A 59 -3.62 27.62 -21.51
N GLY A 60 -4.37 28.33 -20.70
CA GLY A 60 -4.17 28.41 -19.26
C GLY A 60 -3.05 29.37 -18.88
N ASN A 61 -2.61 29.29 -17.62
CA ASN A 61 -1.53 30.11 -17.09
C ASN A 61 -0.35 29.28 -16.57
N ASN A 62 0.71 29.94 -16.09
CA ASN A 62 1.92 29.30 -15.64
C ASN A 62 1.83 28.73 -14.21
N ASN A 63 0.77 28.99 -13.45
CA ASN A 63 0.51 28.33 -12.18
C ASN A 63 -0.06 26.92 -12.43
N ARG A 64 0.71 26.11 -13.13
CA ARG A 64 0.37 24.75 -13.51
C ARG A 64 1.62 23.88 -13.53
N PHE A 65 1.63 22.83 -12.73
CA PHE A 65 2.76 21.93 -12.54
C PHE A 65 2.34 20.48 -12.72
N LEU A 66 3.30 19.63 -13.06
CA LEU A 66 3.06 18.19 -13.24
C LEU A 66 2.85 17.46 -11.91
N ASN A 67 3.45 17.96 -10.83
CA ASN A 67 3.40 17.32 -9.52
C ASN A 67 3.59 18.34 -8.39
N GLU A 68 3.23 17.91 -7.19
CA GLU A 68 3.31 18.71 -5.99
C GLU A 68 4.72 19.18 -5.64
N ARG A 69 5.73 18.31 -5.79
CA ARG A 69 7.13 18.66 -5.52
C ARG A 69 7.61 19.84 -6.38
N GLU A 70 7.32 19.80 -7.66
CA GLU A 70 7.66 20.88 -8.59
C GLU A 70 6.93 22.17 -8.23
N CYS A 71 5.63 22.09 -7.96
CA CYS A 71 4.80 23.20 -7.55
C CYS A 71 5.32 23.85 -6.26
N MET A 72 5.53 23.09 -5.20
CA MET A 72 6.05 23.60 -3.93
C MET A 72 7.43 24.25 -4.11
N ARG A 73 8.33 23.63 -4.86
CA ARG A 73 9.68 24.16 -5.08
C ARG A 73 9.71 25.51 -5.83
N ASN A 74 8.73 25.72 -6.68
CA ASN A 74 8.64 26.97 -7.43
C ASN A 74 7.92 28.07 -6.68
N CYS A 75 6.99 27.75 -5.77
CA CYS A 75 6.05 28.73 -5.23
C CYS A 75 6.02 28.82 -3.71
N SER A 76 6.50 27.84 -2.94
CA SER A 76 6.43 27.85 -1.48
C SER A 76 7.78 28.10 -0.85
N GLU A 77 7.83 28.95 0.16
CA GLU A 77 9.02 29.12 1.01
C GLU A 77 9.31 27.90 1.89
N ARG A 78 8.30 27.05 2.15
CA ARG A 78 8.45 25.80 2.89
C ARG A 78 8.93 24.62 2.04
N ALA A 79 9.20 24.85 0.76
CA ALA A 79 9.60 23.80 -0.15
C ALA A 79 10.77 22.94 0.34
N GLU A 80 11.80 23.57 0.89
CA GLU A 80 12.98 22.84 1.39
C GLU A 80 12.65 21.98 2.61
N ASN A 81 11.66 22.35 3.40
CA ASN A 81 11.22 21.58 4.58
C ASN A 81 10.32 20.38 4.20
N LEU A 82 9.65 20.42 3.06
CA LEU A 82 8.77 19.34 2.60
C LEU A 82 9.43 18.48 1.52
N TYR A 83 10.11 19.12 0.58
CA TYR A 83 10.74 18.50 -0.58
C TYR A 83 12.17 19.01 -0.76
N PRO A 84 13.09 18.64 0.12
CA PRO A 84 14.48 19.15 0.10
C PRO A 84 15.17 18.89 -1.23
N MET A 85 16.10 19.77 -1.59
CA MET A 85 16.90 19.59 -2.80
C MET A 85 17.74 18.32 -2.74
N GLN A 86 18.28 18.02 -1.57
CA GLN A 86 18.94 16.74 -1.30
C GLN A 86 17.89 15.71 -0.88
N ALA A 87 17.56 14.80 -1.77
CA ALA A 87 16.52 13.78 -1.52
C ALA A 87 16.75 12.96 -0.25
N VAL A 88 18.02 12.75 0.12
CA VAL A 88 18.46 12.06 1.34
C VAL A 88 17.91 12.69 2.61
N LYS A 89 17.78 14.01 2.68
CA LYS A 89 17.20 14.70 3.85
C LYS A 89 15.74 14.31 4.09
N ALA A 90 15.00 13.98 3.04
CA ALA A 90 13.61 13.55 3.18
C ALA A 90 13.49 12.19 3.88
N CYS A 91 14.54 11.38 3.92
CA CYS A 91 14.55 10.08 4.57
C CYS A 91 14.38 10.15 6.10
N HIS A 92 14.66 11.32 6.69
CA HIS A 92 14.46 11.60 8.11
C HIS A 92 13.04 12.07 8.45
N TYR A 93 12.20 12.32 7.43
CA TYR A 93 10.85 12.83 7.67
C TYR A 93 9.89 11.68 7.97
N LYS A 94 8.98 11.91 8.91
CA LYS A 94 7.83 11.05 9.08
C LYS A 94 7.00 11.10 7.79
N HIS A 95 6.58 9.94 7.28
CA HIS A 95 5.74 9.90 6.08
C HIS A 95 4.38 10.55 6.31
N GLU A 96 3.82 11.17 5.29
CA GLU A 96 2.51 11.81 5.34
C GLU A 96 1.56 11.14 4.34
N ARG A 97 0.39 10.74 4.83
CA ARG A 97 -0.63 10.10 4.00
C ARG A 97 -1.29 11.04 3.01
N GLY A 98 -1.23 12.36 3.29
CA GLY A 98 -1.85 13.39 2.47
C GLY A 98 -3.27 13.75 2.90
N GLY A 99 -3.94 14.62 2.14
CA GLY A 99 -5.24 15.23 2.49
C GLY A 99 -6.37 14.96 1.50
N CYS A 100 -6.20 14.09 0.51
CA CYS A 100 -7.24 13.71 -0.46
C CYS A 100 -7.88 12.36 -0.10
N SER A 101 -8.69 11.81 -1.01
CA SER A 101 -9.44 10.55 -0.81
C SER A 101 -8.96 9.39 -1.68
N GLY A 102 -7.86 9.56 -2.40
CA GLY A 102 -7.28 8.49 -3.24
C GLY A 102 -6.59 7.41 -2.41
N HIS A 103 -6.29 6.28 -3.06
CA HIS A 103 -5.64 5.12 -2.43
C HIS A 103 -4.50 4.65 -3.32
N TYR A 104 -3.34 5.28 -3.18
CA TYR A 104 -2.15 4.98 -4.00
C TYR A 104 -1.09 4.32 -3.14
N LEU A 105 -0.70 3.10 -3.46
CA LEU A 105 0.41 2.44 -2.81
C LEU A 105 1.71 3.22 -3.05
N ARG A 106 2.41 3.56 -1.98
CA ARG A 106 3.71 4.23 -1.97
C ARG A 106 4.62 3.59 -0.93
N TYR A 107 5.88 3.99 -0.98
CA TYR A 107 6.89 3.55 -0.03
C TYR A 107 7.46 4.75 0.70
N TYR A 108 7.83 4.57 1.95
CA TYR A 108 8.55 5.54 2.75
C TYR A 108 9.71 4.86 3.45
N TYR A 109 10.70 5.62 3.84
CA TYR A 109 11.80 5.12 4.63
C TYR A 109 11.54 5.37 6.10
N ASP A 110 11.62 4.33 6.89
CA ASP A 110 11.60 4.37 8.34
C ASP A 110 13.05 4.39 8.82
N SER A 111 13.51 5.55 9.21
CA SER A 111 14.90 5.77 9.62
C SER A 111 15.23 5.16 10.98
N VAL A 112 14.25 4.95 11.85
CA VAL A 112 14.42 4.29 13.15
C VAL A 112 14.65 2.80 12.96
N HIS A 113 13.87 2.16 12.08
CA HIS A 113 13.97 0.71 11.80
C HIS A 113 14.86 0.38 10.59
N ASN A 114 15.48 1.38 9.94
CA ASN A 114 16.37 1.22 8.78
C ASN A 114 15.74 0.44 7.61
N LYS A 115 14.47 0.66 7.31
CA LYS A 115 13.78 -0.08 6.25
C LYS A 115 12.76 0.75 5.49
N CYS A 116 12.55 0.38 4.22
CA CYS A 116 11.46 0.91 3.40
C CYS A 116 10.17 0.15 3.67
N LYS A 117 9.13 0.87 4.05
CA LYS A 117 7.79 0.34 4.35
C LYS A 117 6.76 0.84 3.34
N LYS A 118 5.65 0.13 3.22
CA LYS A 118 4.51 0.50 2.38
C LYS A 118 3.53 1.38 3.14
N PHE A 119 2.90 2.32 2.45
CA PHE A 119 1.75 3.05 2.98
C PHE A 119 0.79 3.45 1.86
N ILE A 120 -0.41 3.86 2.24
CA ILE A 120 -1.40 4.38 1.30
C ILE A 120 -1.37 5.90 1.32
N TRP A 121 -0.99 6.48 0.19
CA TRP A 121 -1.05 7.92 -0.04
C TRP A 121 -2.38 8.30 -0.66
N THR A 122 -2.96 9.41 -0.23
CA THR A 122 -4.30 9.84 -0.64
C THR A 122 -4.35 10.61 -1.95
N GLY A 123 -3.20 10.90 -2.56
CA GLY A 123 -3.14 11.48 -3.92
C GLY A 123 -2.79 12.97 -3.96
N CYS A 124 -2.82 13.68 -2.85
CA CYS A 124 -2.36 15.04 -2.74
C CYS A 124 -1.77 15.30 -1.35
N LEU A 125 -0.96 16.35 -1.25
CA LEU A 125 -0.23 16.72 -0.04
C LEU A 125 0.72 15.61 0.44
N GLY A 126 1.66 16.00 1.26
CA GLY A 126 2.65 15.09 1.81
C GLY A 126 4.05 15.69 1.79
N ASN A 127 5.06 14.86 1.84
CA ASN A 127 6.45 15.29 1.85
C ASN A 127 7.33 14.42 0.96
N GLY A 128 8.65 14.68 1.01
CA GLY A 128 9.64 14.01 0.18
C GLY A 128 9.90 12.56 0.54
N ASN A 129 9.53 12.10 1.75
CA ASN A 129 9.65 10.70 2.15
C ASN A 129 8.49 9.87 1.55
N ARG A 130 8.40 9.90 0.23
CA ARG A 130 7.38 9.18 -0.55
C ARG A 130 7.95 8.74 -1.89
N PHE A 131 8.06 7.44 -2.07
CA PHE A 131 8.68 6.79 -3.23
C PHE A 131 7.66 5.94 -3.99
N PHE A 132 7.88 5.78 -5.29
CA PHE A 132 7.02 4.93 -6.12
C PHE A 132 7.28 3.44 -5.94
N SER A 133 8.52 3.06 -5.65
CA SER A 133 8.92 1.66 -5.47
C SER A 133 9.83 1.48 -4.27
N HIS A 134 9.91 0.24 -3.77
CA HIS A 134 10.82 -0.15 -2.71
C HIS A 134 12.29 0.10 -3.12
N GLU A 135 12.64 -0.19 -4.38
CA GLU A 135 13.99 -0.01 -4.90
C GLU A 135 14.41 1.46 -4.87
N SER A 136 13.51 2.39 -5.30
CA SER A 136 13.82 3.82 -5.29
C SER A 136 13.94 4.37 -3.88
N CYS A 137 13.14 3.88 -2.93
CA CYS A 137 13.25 4.20 -1.51
C CYS A 137 14.60 3.73 -0.97
N ASN A 138 14.93 2.47 -1.16
CA ASN A 138 16.17 1.88 -0.65
C ASN A 138 17.42 2.51 -1.29
N ALA A 139 17.41 2.76 -2.59
CA ALA A 139 18.52 3.40 -3.29
C ALA A 139 18.80 4.83 -2.78
N THR A 140 17.76 5.53 -2.31
CA THR A 140 17.90 6.90 -1.81
C THR A 140 18.28 6.94 -0.33
N CYS A 141 17.72 6.05 0.49
CA CYS A 141 17.73 6.20 1.95
C CYS A 141 18.52 5.12 2.71
N ALA A 142 18.97 4.04 2.06
CA ALA A 142 19.66 2.97 2.76
C ALA A 142 20.88 3.46 3.55
N GLY A 143 20.97 3.04 4.81
CA GLY A 143 22.07 3.40 5.71
C GLY A 143 21.85 4.68 6.54
N ILE A 144 20.68 5.33 6.40
CA ILE A 144 20.28 6.44 7.23
C ILE A 144 19.61 5.88 8.48
N HIS A 145 20.08 6.29 9.66
CA HIS A 145 19.53 5.87 10.94
C HIS A 145 19.29 7.08 11.84
N ASP A 146 18.11 7.09 12.44
CA ASP A 146 17.75 8.06 13.47
C ASP A 146 17.49 7.32 14.79
N ASP A 147 18.03 7.85 15.88
CA ASP A 147 17.72 7.34 17.21
C ASP A 147 16.28 7.72 17.60
N GLY A 148 15.46 6.73 17.94
CA GLY A 148 14.07 6.95 18.36
C GLY A 148 13.39 5.66 18.79
N GLU A 149 12.36 5.78 19.62
CA GLU A 149 11.45 4.72 19.98
C GLU A 149 10.12 4.94 19.25
N GLU A 150 10.07 4.65 17.95
CA GLU A 150 8.78 4.56 17.24
C GLU A 150 8.29 3.12 17.31
N LEU A 151 7.00 2.96 17.66
CA LEU A 151 6.34 1.67 17.54
C LEU A 151 6.34 1.25 16.08
N GLU A 152 6.72 0.02 15.82
CA GLU A 152 6.67 -0.53 14.47
C GLU A 152 5.22 -0.55 13.99
N GLU A 153 4.86 0.33 13.06
CA GLU A 153 3.56 0.28 12.40
C GLU A 153 3.51 -1.05 11.63
N ASP A 154 2.56 -1.90 11.97
CA ASP A 154 2.30 -3.14 11.25
C ASP A 154 2.06 -2.80 9.77
N GLU A 155 2.88 -3.37 8.89
CA GLU A 155 2.59 -3.31 7.45
C GLU A 155 1.19 -3.90 7.24
N PRO A 156 0.31 -3.23 6.46
CA PRO A 156 -0.99 -3.79 6.18
C PRO A 156 -0.79 -5.16 5.54
N ASP A 157 -1.02 -6.20 6.33
CA ASP A 157 -0.89 -7.59 5.90
C ASP A 157 -1.66 -7.77 4.60
N THR A 158 -0.98 -8.25 3.59
CA THR A 158 -1.64 -8.63 2.36
C THR A 158 -2.69 -9.69 2.73
N PRO A 159 -3.92 -9.60 2.23
CA PRO A 159 -5.00 -10.55 2.58
C PRO A 159 -4.68 -12.02 2.20
N ILE A 160 -3.50 -12.26 1.66
CA ILE A 160 -2.97 -13.59 1.29
C ILE A 160 -2.97 -14.54 2.49
N ALA A 161 -2.52 -14.11 3.67
CA ALA A 161 -2.52 -14.96 4.86
C ALA A 161 -3.95 -15.34 5.29
N ILE A 162 -4.89 -14.39 5.22
CA ILE A 162 -6.30 -14.63 5.52
C ILE A 162 -6.90 -15.57 4.47
N ILE A 163 -6.64 -15.33 3.18
CA ILE A 163 -7.12 -16.18 2.08
C ILE A 163 -6.58 -17.60 2.22
N CYS A 164 -5.28 -17.77 2.46
CA CYS A 164 -4.67 -19.08 2.68
C CYS A 164 -5.25 -19.79 3.90
N GLY A 165 -5.48 -19.07 5.00
CA GLY A 165 -6.11 -19.61 6.22
C GLY A 165 -7.54 -20.10 5.97
N VAL A 166 -8.34 -19.33 5.24
CA VAL A 166 -9.71 -19.72 4.86
C VAL A 166 -9.70 -20.94 3.93
N LEU A 167 -8.84 -20.97 2.91
CA LEU A 167 -8.74 -22.12 2.00
C LEU A 167 -8.32 -23.39 2.73
N LEU A 168 -7.33 -23.33 3.62
CA LEU A 168 -6.91 -24.47 4.43
C LEU A 168 -8.03 -24.95 5.34
N SER A 169 -8.78 -24.07 5.97
CA SER A 169 -9.90 -24.46 6.84
C SER A 169 -11.01 -25.17 6.05
N VAL A 170 -11.35 -24.73 4.85
CA VAL A 170 -12.32 -25.38 3.97
C VAL A 170 -11.85 -26.77 3.54
N ILE A 171 -10.56 -26.93 3.19
CA ILE A 171 -9.99 -28.23 2.84
C ILE A 171 -10.07 -29.20 4.02
N ILE A 172 -9.69 -28.78 5.22
CA ILE A 172 -9.73 -29.62 6.43
C ILE A 172 -11.17 -30.05 6.73
N LEU A 173 -12.13 -29.14 6.66
CA LEU A 173 -13.54 -29.45 6.88
C LEU A 173 -14.07 -30.45 5.83
N SER A 174 -13.70 -30.30 4.57
CA SER A 174 -14.12 -31.23 3.51
C SER A 174 -13.55 -32.66 3.73
N ILE A 175 -12.31 -32.77 4.20
CA ILE A 175 -11.69 -34.05 4.57
C ILE A 175 -12.41 -34.70 5.75
N ILE A 176 -12.73 -33.93 6.79
CA ILE A 176 -13.47 -34.44 7.97
C ILE A 176 -14.86 -34.95 7.56
N ILE A 177 -15.57 -34.21 6.73
CA ILE A 177 -16.91 -34.61 6.25
C ILE A 177 -16.81 -35.90 5.43
N THR A 178 -15.86 -35.99 4.50
CA THR A 178 -15.67 -37.21 3.69
C THR A 178 -15.32 -38.41 4.53
N VAL A 179 -14.40 -38.30 5.47
CA VAL A 179 -14.05 -39.40 6.37
C VAL A 179 -15.22 -39.82 7.24
N THR A 180 -16.02 -38.88 7.79
CA THR A 180 -17.19 -39.22 8.61
C THR A 180 -18.27 -39.89 7.77
N VAL A 181 -18.54 -39.44 6.55
CA VAL A 181 -19.52 -40.09 5.64
C VAL A 181 -19.08 -41.50 5.29
N LEU A 182 -17.82 -41.69 4.93
CA LEU A 182 -17.27 -43.02 4.60
C LEU A 182 -17.31 -43.98 5.79
N THR A 183 -17.00 -43.53 7.00
CA THR A 183 -17.07 -44.37 8.21
C THR A 183 -18.49 -44.76 8.57
N VAL A 184 -19.47 -43.84 8.43
CA VAL A 184 -20.87 -44.14 8.65
C VAL A 184 -21.40 -45.14 7.59
N GLN A 185 -21.05 -44.94 6.34
CA GLN A 185 -21.46 -45.88 5.24
C GLN A 185 -20.83 -47.27 5.45
N SER A 186 -19.57 -47.34 5.85
CA SER A 186 -18.89 -48.62 6.18
C SER A 186 -19.57 -49.32 7.35
N LYS A 187 -19.96 -48.63 8.40
CA LYS A 187 -20.72 -49.20 9.53
C LYS A 187 -22.10 -49.72 9.10
N LYS A 188 -22.84 -48.96 8.25
CA LYS A 188 -24.13 -49.40 7.70
C LYS A 188 -23.99 -50.64 6.87
N LYS A 189 -22.99 -50.75 5.95
CA LYS A 189 -22.73 -51.92 5.14
C LYS A 189 -22.36 -53.16 6.01
N LYS A 190 -21.59 -53.02 7.08
CA LYS A 190 -21.29 -54.13 8.00
C LYS A 190 -22.52 -54.58 8.76
N ALA A 191 -23.38 -53.65 9.24
CA ALA A 191 -24.63 -53.97 9.94
C ALA A 191 -25.61 -54.70 9.02
N MET A 192 -25.75 -54.31 7.74
CA MET A 192 -26.61 -55.01 6.74
C MET A 192 -26.10 -56.42 6.50
N LYS A 193 -24.79 -56.61 6.28
CA LYS A 193 -24.18 -57.93 6.04
C LYS A 193 -24.32 -58.91 7.22
N THR A 194 -24.32 -58.36 8.47
CA THR A 194 -24.58 -59.13 9.69
C THR A 194 -26.02 -59.55 9.81
N ARG A 195 -26.98 -58.69 9.37
CA ARG A 195 -28.42 -58.97 9.41
C ARG A 195 -28.81 -60.01 8.34
N GLU A 196 -28.19 -59.98 7.17
CA GLU A 196 -28.41 -60.95 6.07
C GLU A 196 -27.90 -62.35 6.43
N LYS A 197 -26.81 -62.44 7.19
CA LYS A 197 -26.25 -63.69 7.68
C LYS A 197 -27.08 -64.31 8.83
N SER A 198 -27.90 -63.54 9.54
CA SER A 198 -28.76 -63.99 10.62
C SER A 198 -30.15 -64.44 10.15
N THR A 199 -30.55 -64.17 8.88
CA THR A 199 -31.86 -64.51 8.33
C THR A 199 -31.88 -65.75 7.43
N ASN A 200 -30.75 -66.45 7.26
CA ASN A 200 -30.72 -67.73 6.55
C ASN A 200 -30.36 -68.85 7.54
N PRO A 201 -31.33 -69.51 8.21
CA PRO A 201 -31.08 -70.72 8.99
C PRO A 201 -30.89 -71.87 8.01
N GLN A 202 -29.68 -72.32 7.88
CA GLN A 202 -29.30 -73.54 7.15
C GLN A 202 -29.95 -74.69 7.87
N SER A 203 -30.96 -75.31 7.22
CA SER A 203 -31.55 -76.59 7.66
C SER A 203 -30.53 -77.72 7.41
N ASP A 204 -29.78 -78.07 8.41
CA ASP A 204 -29.06 -79.31 8.44
C ASP A 204 -30.05 -80.41 8.77
N ALA A 205 -30.52 -81.11 7.74
CA ALA A 205 -31.18 -82.43 7.88
C ALA A 205 -30.08 -83.50 7.86
N PRO A 206 -30.03 -84.40 8.86
CA PRO A 206 -29.09 -85.51 8.85
C PRO A 206 -29.54 -86.58 7.81
N LEU A 207 -28.65 -86.98 6.94
CA LEU A 207 -28.81 -88.16 6.07
C LEU A 207 -28.67 -89.39 6.92
N GLN A 208 -29.76 -90.12 7.00
CA GLN A 208 -29.86 -91.48 7.55
C GLN A 208 -29.17 -92.47 6.62
N GLU A 209 -28.08 -93.05 7.11
CA GLU A 209 -27.48 -94.29 6.51
C GLU A 209 -28.51 -95.43 6.64
N GLY A 210 -28.98 -95.88 5.51
CA GLY A 210 -29.71 -97.13 5.41
C GLY A 210 -28.76 -98.21 4.86
N GLY A 211 -28.22 -99.00 5.69
CA GLY A 211 -27.48 -100.24 5.30
C GLY A 211 -28.43 -101.21 4.74
N ILE A 212 -28.06 -101.89 3.64
CA ILE A 212 -28.66 -103.15 3.21
C ILE A 212 -27.52 -104.09 2.97
N GLU A 213 -27.56 -105.11 3.77
CA GLU A 213 -26.82 -106.34 3.70
C GLU A 213 -27.39 -107.34 2.74
N MET A 214 -26.48 -108.28 2.22
CA MET A 214 -26.77 -109.59 1.69
C MET A 214 -27.08 -109.75 0.17
N THR A 215 -26.53 -110.58 -0.53
CA THR A 215 -25.90 -111.92 -0.47
C THR A 215 -25.08 -112.14 -1.73
#